data_262d9c3aa3e649dbc38c56da3fa3f283
#
_entry.id   262d9c3aa3e649dbc38c56da3fa3f283
#
_cell.length_a   1.000
_cell.length_b   1.000
_cell.length_c   1.000
_cell.angle_alpha   90.00
_cell.angle_beta   90.00
_cell.angle_gamma   90.00
#
_symmetry.space_group_name_H-M   'P 1'
#
loop_
_entity.id
_entity.type
_entity.pdbx_description
1 polymer ?
#
loop_
_entity_poly.entity_id
_entity_poly.type
_entity_poly.pdbx_seq_one_letter_code
_entity_poly.pdbx_strand_id
1 'polypeptide(L)'
;SVSELPEALAPPFPPVRFRTWFYRVNLRERISFKVDSGEFADSFWSSAKDLLEIYRTGKILMVPPTRWVLEGLVKNPEAAEFGDLSQDFAEKDRVPCLEMLDGIPILAVKSATLPPATRTNALLLGDADAAKLLVDPSPNSEEEYRCLLNTIEDKMLDAVFLTHHHPDHHQFSNKLARHLRIPIILSQDTQQRLTLKYGEDYFENVELRFATENEEVTRWHGSSVRVYEIPGHDAGHLGLAPDSLAWFLVGDLIQGIGTVVIPSPEGDMATYFSTLEKVIALNPEVIIPSHGIPMRSTHRLIETLKHRRARESQILKLSKSGNSKEEILEQLYQGLDPRLQPLAMQNIESHLEKLNKEK
;
A
#
# COMPACT_ATOMS: atom_id res chain seq x y z
N SER A 1 36.69 7.78 15.01
CA SER A 1 35.80 8.41 16.03
C SER A 1 34.34 8.12 15.69
N VAL A 2 33.50 8.05 16.70
CA VAL A 2 32.06 7.93 16.59
C VAL A 2 31.46 9.21 17.13
N SER A 3 30.50 9.80 16.42
CA SER A 3 29.69 10.93 16.89
C SER A 3 28.22 10.62 16.72
N GLU A 4 27.43 11.00 17.68
CA GLU A 4 25.97 10.88 17.63
C GLU A 4 25.39 11.98 16.77
N LEU A 5 24.39 11.64 15.97
CA LEU A 5 23.56 12.52 15.17
C LEU A 5 22.14 12.55 15.77
N PRO A 6 21.26 13.46 15.35
CA PRO A 6 19.89 13.50 15.86
C PRO A 6 19.15 12.17 15.69
N GLU A 7 18.26 11.89 16.63
CA GLU A 7 17.34 10.76 16.55
C GLU A 7 16.12 11.06 15.68
N ALA A 8 15.50 10.00 15.17
CA ALA A 8 14.20 10.07 14.48
C ALA A 8 13.19 9.17 15.19
N LEU A 9 11.97 9.63 15.29
CA LEU A 9 10.85 8.86 15.80
C LEU A 9 9.88 8.55 14.67
N ALA A 10 9.58 7.26 14.48
CA ALA A 10 8.63 6.82 13.47
C ALA A 10 7.24 7.45 13.68
N PRO A 11 6.41 7.60 12.62
CA PRO A 11 5.06 8.12 12.73
C PRO A 11 4.22 7.40 13.79
N PRO A 12 3.21 8.05 14.40
CA PRO A 12 2.41 7.44 15.47
C PRO A 12 1.31 6.46 15.00
N PHE A 13 1.21 6.18 13.72
CA PHE A 13 0.13 5.37 13.15
C PHE A 13 0.48 3.91 12.80
N PRO A 14 1.74 3.45 12.68
CA PRO A 14 2.04 2.02 12.64
C PRO A 14 1.81 1.34 14.00
N PRO A 15 1.48 0.04 14.03
CA PRO A 15 1.29 -0.69 15.29
C PRO A 15 2.56 -0.78 16.13
N VAL A 16 3.72 -0.67 15.52
CA VAL A 16 5.03 -0.59 16.19
C VAL A 16 5.71 0.71 15.81
N ARG A 17 6.09 1.48 16.80
CA ARG A 17 6.76 2.76 16.61
C ARG A 17 8.25 2.62 16.95
N PHE A 18 9.11 2.87 15.95
CA PHE A 18 10.55 2.80 16.10
C PHE A 18 11.13 4.16 16.51
N ARG A 19 12.12 4.11 17.39
CA ARG A 19 13.03 5.21 17.69
C ARG A 19 14.37 4.84 17.07
N THR A 20 14.87 5.67 16.15
CA THR A 20 16.08 5.40 15.38
C THR A 20 17.14 6.43 15.75
N TRP A 21 18.31 5.96 16.13
CA TRP A 21 19.48 6.79 16.39
C TRP A 21 20.43 6.73 15.21
N PHE A 22 20.92 7.88 14.80
CA PHE A 22 21.90 7.99 13.75
C PHE A 22 23.27 8.26 14.35
N TYR A 23 24.31 7.64 13.78
CA TYR A 23 25.68 7.81 14.20
C TYR A 23 26.57 8.04 12.99
N ARG A 24 27.55 8.94 13.14
CA ARG A 24 28.66 9.08 12.19
C ARG A 24 29.87 8.32 12.72
N VAL A 25 30.46 7.51 11.87
CA VAL A 25 31.71 6.78 12.16
C VAL A 25 32.76 7.19 11.16
N ASN A 26 33.83 7.82 11.62
CA ASN A 26 34.98 8.17 10.78
C ASN A 26 35.95 6.99 10.74
N LEU A 27 36.10 6.39 9.56
CA LEU A 27 36.99 5.29 9.30
C LEU A 27 38.29 5.82 8.65
N ARG A 28 39.45 5.16 8.95
CA ARG A 28 40.72 5.48 8.31
C ARG A 28 40.82 4.88 6.91
N GLU A 29 40.16 3.76 6.69
CA GLU A 29 40.12 3.03 5.43
C GLU A 29 38.74 2.38 5.23
N ARG A 30 38.42 2.03 3.99
CA ARG A 30 37.21 1.26 3.71
C ARG A 30 37.36 -0.16 4.26
N ILE A 31 36.34 -0.59 5.00
CA ILE A 31 36.28 -1.95 5.55
C ILE A 31 35.25 -2.77 4.75
N SER A 32 35.48 -4.08 4.68
CA SER A 32 34.45 -5.00 4.20
C SER A 32 33.49 -5.31 5.31
N PHE A 33 32.19 -5.23 5.02
CA PHE A 33 31.15 -5.62 5.96
C PHE A 33 30.79 -7.09 5.75
N LYS A 34 30.59 -7.80 6.84
CA LYS A 34 29.91 -9.08 6.80
C LYS A 34 28.41 -8.78 6.96
N VAL A 35 27.66 -9.02 5.91
CA VAL A 35 26.21 -8.82 5.90
C VAL A 35 25.54 -9.95 6.64
N ASP A 36 24.63 -9.63 7.58
CA ASP A 36 23.72 -10.62 8.15
C ASP A 36 22.59 -10.87 7.13
N SER A 37 22.63 -12.04 6.50
CA SER A 37 21.66 -12.44 5.47
C SER A 37 20.23 -12.61 5.99
N GLY A 38 20.02 -12.61 7.31
CA GLY A 38 18.69 -12.61 7.93
C GLY A 38 18.05 -11.23 7.97
N GLU A 39 18.86 -10.16 7.89
CA GLU A 39 18.38 -8.77 7.99
C GLU A 39 18.65 -7.96 6.72
N PHE A 40 19.81 -8.19 6.06
CA PHE A 40 20.25 -7.42 4.91
C PHE A 40 20.43 -8.32 3.68
N ALA A 41 19.95 -7.84 2.53
CA ALA A 41 20.16 -8.54 1.26
C ALA A 41 21.54 -8.25 0.65
N ASP A 42 22.05 -7.02 0.81
CA ASP A 42 23.31 -6.57 0.22
C ASP A 42 23.90 -5.38 0.98
N SER A 43 25.19 -5.08 0.71
CA SER A 43 25.88 -3.89 1.19
C SER A 43 26.85 -3.35 0.15
N PHE A 44 26.92 -2.04 0.02
CA PHE A 44 27.84 -1.37 -0.89
C PHE A 44 28.27 -0.01 -0.36
N TRP A 45 29.42 0.50 -0.85
CA TRP A 45 29.88 1.86 -0.58
C TRP A 45 29.35 2.82 -1.64
N SER A 46 28.76 3.93 -1.18
CA SER A 46 28.28 5.00 -2.05
C SER A 46 28.56 6.36 -1.43
N SER A 47 28.61 7.41 -2.24
CA SER A 47 28.51 8.77 -1.71
C SER A 47 27.05 9.12 -1.38
N ALA A 48 26.82 10.07 -0.46
CA ALA A 48 25.47 10.55 -0.17
C ALA A 48 24.80 11.12 -1.42
N LYS A 49 25.56 11.80 -2.29
CA LYS A 49 25.06 12.36 -3.56
C LYS A 49 24.59 11.24 -4.52
N ASP A 50 25.40 10.21 -4.73
CA ASP A 50 25.06 9.12 -5.65
C ASP A 50 23.87 8.31 -5.13
N LEU A 51 23.77 8.11 -3.80
CA LEU A 51 22.65 7.42 -3.19
C LEU A 51 21.33 8.19 -3.35
N LEU A 52 21.37 9.52 -3.17
CA LEU A 52 20.21 10.38 -3.45
C LEU A 52 19.84 10.39 -4.94
N GLU A 53 20.82 10.29 -5.83
CA GLU A 53 20.55 10.19 -7.27
C GLU A 53 19.84 8.87 -7.60
N ILE A 54 20.29 7.74 -7.03
CA ILE A 54 19.62 6.45 -7.16
C ILE A 54 18.18 6.53 -6.62
N TYR A 55 17.95 7.23 -5.50
CA TYR A 55 16.60 7.45 -4.96
C TYR A 55 15.75 8.26 -5.93
N ARG A 56 16.24 9.39 -6.47
CA ARG A 56 15.52 10.23 -7.42
C ARG A 56 15.17 9.55 -8.75
N THR A 57 15.85 8.46 -9.08
CA THR A 57 15.47 7.62 -10.23
C THR A 57 14.43 6.54 -9.88
N GLY A 58 13.93 6.53 -8.64
CA GLY A 58 12.94 5.57 -8.17
C GLY A 58 13.46 4.14 -8.00
N LYS A 59 14.78 3.94 -7.99
CA LYS A 59 15.39 2.59 -7.91
C LYS A 59 15.52 2.04 -6.49
N ILE A 60 15.36 2.87 -5.47
CA ILE A 60 15.43 2.45 -4.07
C ILE A 60 14.33 3.09 -3.24
N LEU A 61 13.87 2.35 -2.24
CA LEU A 61 13.06 2.90 -1.15
C LEU A 61 13.98 3.56 -0.14
N MET A 62 13.59 4.74 0.35
CA MET A 62 14.32 5.44 1.40
C MET A 62 13.35 6.12 2.36
N VAL A 63 13.43 5.77 3.64
CA VAL A 63 12.61 6.44 4.64
C VAL A 63 13.04 7.91 4.81
N PRO A 64 12.10 8.85 5.02
CA PRO A 64 12.40 10.28 5.06
C PRO A 64 13.57 10.69 5.96
N PRO A 65 13.71 10.20 7.20
CA PRO A 65 14.84 10.58 8.05
C PRO A 65 16.21 10.25 7.45
N THR A 66 16.34 9.08 6.82
CA THR A 66 17.58 8.70 6.12
C THR A 66 17.88 9.64 4.95
N ARG A 67 16.84 10.00 4.16
CA ARG A 67 16.96 10.96 3.07
C ARG A 67 17.45 12.32 3.57
N TRP A 68 16.84 12.87 4.62
CA TRP A 68 17.21 14.16 5.17
C TRP A 68 18.63 14.20 5.70
N VAL A 69 19.09 13.13 6.35
CA VAL A 69 20.50 12.99 6.76
C VAL A 69 21.42 13.05 5.54
N LEU A 70 21.12 12.29 4.48
CA LEU A 70 21.92 12.28 3.25
C LEU A 70 21.90 13.64 2.55
N GLU A 71 20.77 14.30 2.46
CA GLU A 71 20.63 15.67 1.91
C GLU A 71 21.45 16.69 2.70
N GLY A 72 21.46 16.59 4.03
CA GLY A 72 22.30 17.40 4.90
C GLY A 72 23.79 17.15 4.66
N LEU A 73 24.21 15.90 4.53
CA LEU A 73 25.60 15.51 4.25
C LEU A 73 26.07 15.98 2.87
N VAL A 74 25.19 16.02 1.86
CA VAL A 74 25.53 16.60 0.55
C VAL A 74 25.79 18.09 0.64
N LYS A 75 25.01 18.83 1.44
CA LYS A 75 25.17 20.28 1.65
C LYS A 75 26.41 20.58 2.49
N ASN A 76 26.64 19.81 3.54
CA ASN A 76 27.81 19.94 4.42
C ASN A 76 28.24 18.56 4.91
N PRO A 77 29.33 17.99 4.36
CA PRO A 77 29.86 16.67 4.76
C PRO A 77 30.21 16.56 6.25
N GLU A 78 30.49 17.70 6.91
CA GLU A 78 30.81 17.74 8.35
C GLU A 78 29.60 18.13 9.22
N ALA A 79 28.38 18.20 8.66
CA ALA A 79 27.20 18.53 9.42
C ALA A 79 27.01 17.55 10.60
N ALA A 80 26.77 18.10 11.78
CA ALA A 80 26.41 17.35 13.00
C ALA A 80 24.92 17.56 13.36
N GLU A 81 24.29 18.58 12.79
CA GLU A 81 22.89 18.94 13.01
C GLU A 81 22.11 18.80 11.69
N PHE A 82 20.96 18.17 11.72
CA PHE A 82 20.10 17.88 10.55
C PHE A 82 18.69 18.40 10.73
N GLY A 83 18.45 19.25 11.73
CA GLY A 83 17.10 19.67 12.12
C GLY A 83 16.31 18.53 12.80
N ASP A 84 15.00 18.67 12.83
CA ASP A 84 14.13 17.61 13.35
C ASP A 84 13.97 16.50 12.32
N LEU A 85 14.57 15.35 12.60
CA LEU A 85 14.43 14.14 11.79
C LEU A 85 13.13 13.36 12.10
N SER A 86 12.44 13.73 13.17
CA SER A 86 11.10 13.25 13.48
C SER A 86 10.11 14.14 12.77
N GLN A 87 9.58 13.69 11.65
CA GLN A 87 8.53 14.44 10.97
C GLN A 87 7.41 14.76 11.97
N ASP A 88 7.06 16.04 12.11
CA ASP A 88 5.92 16.42 12.95
C ASP A 88 4.62 16.00 12.25
N PHE A 89 4.14 14.80 12.60
CA PHE A 89 2.85 14.29 12.16
C PHE A 89 1.67 14.92 12.94
N ALA A 90 1.96 15.88 13.81
CA ALA A 90 0.98 16.59 14.66
C ALA A 90 0.41 17.85 13.97
N GLU A 91 0.58 18.02 12.66
CA GLU A 91 -0.22 18.99 11.91
C GLU A 91 -1.70 18.61 12.06
N LYS A 92 -2.36 19.25 13.03
CA LYS A 92 -3.72 18.92 13.46
C LYS A 92 -4.79 19.05 12.38
N ASP A 93 -4.46 19.67 11.25
CA ASP A 93 -5.35 20.02 10.15
C ASP A 93 -4.94 19.42 8.80
N ARG A 94 -3.91 18.57 8.75
CA ARG A 94 -3.43 17.90 7.54
C ARG A 94 -3.30 16.38 7.73
N VAL A 95 -3.41 15.65 6.64
CA VAL A 95 -3.12 14.21 6.59
C VAL A 95 -1.60 14.01 6.51
N PRO A 96 -1.01 13.10 7.32
CA PRO A 96 0.40 12.78 7.23
C PRO A 96 0.80 12.32 5.83
N CYS A 97 1.90 12.88 5.32
CA CYS A 97 2.45 12.55 4.02
C CYS A 97 3.82 11.89 4.17
N LEU A 98 4.02 10.76 3.53
CA LEU A 98 5.27 9.98 3.51
C LEU A 98 5.69 9.76 2.06
N GLU A 99 6.91 10.08 1.72
CA GLU A 99 7.48 9.80 0.41
C GLU A 99 8.72 8.92 0.58
N MET A 100 8.52 7.61 0.46
CA MET A 100 9.57 6.61 0.56
C MET A 100 10.11 6.17 -0.82
N LEU A 101 9.32 6.37 -1.86
CA LEU A 101 9.71 6.22 -3.27
C LEU A 101 9.53 7.58 -3.93
N ASP A 102 10.56 8.04 -4.64
CA ASP A 102 10.57 9.35 -5.26
C ASP A 102 9.39 9.53 -6.23
N GLY A 103 8.71 10.68 -6.14
CA GLY A 103 7.54 10.99 -6.96
C GLY A 103 6.25 10.24 -6.60
N ILE A 104 6.22 9.52 -5.46
CA ILE A 104 5.02 8.85 -4.94
C ILE A 104 4.76 9.26 -3.48
N PRO A 105 4.23 10.46 -3.24
CA PRO A 105 3.74 10.84 -1.93
C PRO A 105 2.55 9.96 -1.50
N ILE A 106 2.66 9.37 -0.31
CA ILE A 106 1.63 8.55 0.32
C ILE A 106 0.98 9.37 1.43
N LEU A 107 -0.30 9.64 1.30
CA LEU A 107 -1.13 10.29 2.30
C LEU A 107 -1.75 9.21 3.19
N ALA A 108 -1.35 9.15 4.45
CA ALA A 108 -1.85 8.16 5.40
C ALA A 108 -3.21 8.58 5.97
N VAL A 109 -4.28 8.38 5.22
CA VAL A 109 -5.65 8.81 5.53
C VAL A 109 -6.28 7.88 6.57
N LYS A 110 -6.86 8.42 7.65
CA LYS A 110 -7.70 7.63 8.57
C LYS A 110 -8.94 7.17 7.82
N SER A 111 -9.11 5.88 7.70
CA SER A 111 -10.14 5.24 6.89
C SER A 111 -10.99 4.27 7.70
N ALA A 112 -12.03 3.73 7.10
CA ALA A 112 -12.89 2.70 7.69
C ALA A 112 -12.29 1.29 7.61
N THR A 113 -10.95 1.19 7.53
CA THR A 113 -10.24 -0.09 7.43
C THR A 113 -10.34 -0.92 8.70
N LEU A 114 -10.07 -2.21 8.56
CA LEU A 114 -10.13 -3.17 9.65
C LEU A 114 -8.81 -3.26 10.44
N PRO A 115 -8.86 -3.46 11.76
CA PRO A 115 -7.66 -3.68 12.55
C PRO A 115 -6.83 -4.86 12.03
N PRO A 116 -5.48 -4.82 12.12
CA PRO A 116 -4.67 -3.84 12.85
C PRO A 116 -4.38 -2.55 12.07
N ALA A 117 -4.76 -2.41 10.81
CA ALA A 117 -4.66 -1.16 10.07
C ALA A 117 -5.64 -0.12 10.63
N THR A 118 -5.28 1.15 10.54
CA THR A 118 -6.12 2.29 10.97
C THR A 118 -6.20 3.36 9.89
N ARG A 119 -5.48 3.16 8.79
CA ARG A 119 -5.32 4.12 7.69
C ARG A 119 -5.20 3.40 6.36
N THR A 120 -5.64 4.08 5.31
CA THR A 120 -5.39 3.70 3.92
C THR A 120 -4.32 4.64 3.33
N ASN A 121 -3.45 4.09 2.53
CA ASN A 121 -2.47 4.81 1.75
C ASN A 121 -3.16 5.43 0.53
N ALA A 122 -3.56 6.69 0.60
CA ALA A 122 -3.93 7.42 -0.60
C ALA A 122 -2.66 7.90 -1.31
N LEU A 123 -2.55 7.68 -2.63
CA LEU A 123 -1.34 8.01 -3.37
C LEU A 123 -1.58 9.22 -4.28
N LEU A 124 -0.59 10.12 -4.31
CA LEU A 124 -0.49 11.14 -5.34
C LEU A 124 0.43 10.64 -6.45
N LEU A 125 -0.09 10.54 -7.68
CA LEU A 125 0.63 10.05 -8.84
C LEU A 125 0.58 11.04 -10.00
N GLY A 126 1.63 11.08 -10.78
CA GLY A 126 1.70 11.83 -12.03
C GLY A 126 2.87 12.80 -12.11
N ASP A 127 3.60 12.75 -13.21
CA ASP A 127 4.68 13.69 -13.55
C ASP A 127 4.13 15.10 -13.80
N ALA A 128 5.00 16.11 -13.80
CA ALA A 128 4.60 17.52 -13.95
C ALA A 128 3.79 17.79 -15.22
N ASP A 129 4.05 17.05 -16.29
CA ASP A 129 3.42 17.13 -17.62
C ASP A 129 2.40 16.02 -17.89
N ALA A 130 2.01 15.25 -16.86
CA ALA A 130 1.04 14.16 -16.96
C ALA A 130 -0.16 14.41 -16.02
N ALA A 131 -1.24 13.64 -16.22
CA ALA A 131 -2.42 13.68 -15.37
C ALA A 131 -2.06 13.39 -13.91
N LYS A 132 -2.58 14.20 -12.99
CA LYS A 132 -2.40 14.07 -11.54
C LYS A 132 -3.54 13.28 -10.95
N LEU A 133 -3.23 12.11 -10.43
CA LEU A 133 -4.21 11.23 -9.81
C LEU A 133 -4.08 11.25 -8.29
N LEU A 134 -5.22 11.22 -7.62
CA LEU A 134 -5.32 10.87 -6.21
C LEU A 134 -6.00 9.50 -6.09
N VAL A 135 -5.24 8.50 -5.66
CA VAL A 135 -5.71 7.12 -5.57
C VAL A 135 -6.26 6.86 -4.17
N ASP A 136 -7.43 6.22 -4.09
CA ASP A 136 -8.12 5.79 -2.86
C ASP A 136 -8.19 6.83 -1.74
N PRO A 137 -8.64 8.07 -1.99
CA PRO A 137 -8.82 9.08 -0.95
C PRO A 137 -10.08 8.79 -0.12
N SER A 138 -9.92 8.05 0.97
CA SER A 138 -11.03 7.45 1.74
C SER A 138 -11.07 7.89 3.21
N PRO A 139 -11.24 9.19 3.53
CA PRO A 139 -11.38 9.63 4.91
C PRO A 139 -12.62 9.03 5.57
N ASN A 140 -12.53 8.65 6.85
CA ASN A 140 -13.64 8.03 7.59
C ASN A 140 -14.57 9.04 8.28
N SER A 141 -14.28 10.33 8.21
CA SER A 141 -15.02 11.39 8.89
C SER A 141 -14.91 12.73 8.16
N GLU A 142 -15.80 13.65 8.46
CA GLU A 142 -15.76 15.03 7.96
C GLU A 142 -14.50 15.79 8.44
N GLU A 143 -13.97 15.45 9.60
CA GLU A 143 -12.74 16.03 10.13
C GLU A 143 -11.55 15.57 9.27
N GLU A 144 -11.41 14.26 9.04
CA GLU A 144 -10.34 13.73 8.22
C GLU A 144 -10.47 14.17 6.75
N TYR A 145 -11.73 14.34 6.25
CA TYR A 145 -11.98 14.89 4.92
C TYR A 145 -11.45 16.34 4.80
N ARG A 146 -11.64 17.18 5.83
CA ARG A 146 -11.07 18.54 5.86
C ARG A 146 -9.54 18.50 5.91
N CYS A 147 -8.95 17.62 6.71
CA CYS A 147 -7.51 17.41 6.75
C CYS A 147 -6.96 17.01 5.37
N LEU A 148 -7.67 16.13 4.66
CA LEU A 148 -7.31 15.72 3.30
C LEU A 148 -7.38 16.92 2.34
N LEU A 149 -8.45 17.71 2.35
CA LEU A 149 -8.58 18.91 1.52
C LEU A 149 -7.43 19.90 1.77
N ASN A 150 -7.10 20.19 3.02
CA ASN A 150 -5.97 21.08 3.36
C ASN A 150 -4.62 20.51 2.88
N THR A 151 -4.49 19.18 2.84
CA THR A 151 -3.25 18.52 2.37
C THR A 151 -3.07 18.64 0.87
N ILE A 152 -4.17 18.62 0.12
CA ILE A 152 -4.16 18.64 -1.35
C ILE A 152 -4.51 20.00 -1.96
N GLU A 153 -4.66 21.06 -1.16
CA GLU A 153 -5.13 22.38 -1.61
C GLU A 153 -4.26 23.01 -2.73
N ASP A 154 -2.95 22.73 -2.69
CA ASP A 154 -1.94 23.18 -3.65
C ASP A 154 -1.71 22.18 -4.79
N LYS A 155 -2.42 21.03 -4.79
CA LYS A 155 -2.28 19.99 -5.81
C LYS A 155 -3.34 20.19 -6.89
N MET A 156 -2.87 20.30 -8.12
CA MET A 156 -3.76 20.35 -9.29
C MET A 156 -4.09 18.93 -9.72
N LEU A 157 -5.16 18.38 -9.16
CA LEU A 157 -5.61 17.02 -9.43
C LEU A 157 -6.50 16.97 -10.67
N ASP A 158 -6.28 15.98 -11.53
CA ASP A 158 -7.07 15.76 -12.74
C ASP A 158 -8.11 14.64 -12.57
N ALA A 159 -7.91 13.69 -11.66
CA ALA A 159 -8.88 12.64 -11.35
C ALA A 159 -8.65 12.01 -9.97
N VAL A 160 -9.72 11.42 -9.44
CA VAL A 160 -9.65 10.40 -8.38
C VAL A 160 -9.61 9.03 -9.05
N PHE A 161 -8.72 8.15 -8.59
CA PHE A 161 -8.68 6.75 -9.02
C PHE A 161 -9.10 5.85 -7.87
N LEU A 162 -10.03 4.91 -8.10
CA LEU A 162 -10.46 3.94 -7.12
C LEU A 162 -9.96 2.55 -7.51
N THR A 163 -9.25 1.89 -6.58
CA THR A 163 -8.79 0.52 -6.80
C THR A 163 -9.93 -0.48 -6.75
N HIS A 164 -10.86 -0.35 -5.79
CA HIS A 164 -12.03 -1.22 -5.65
C HIS A 164 -13.11 -0.59 -4.75
N HIS A 165 -14.22 -1.31 -4.50
CA HIS A 165 -15.45 -0.77 -3.90
C HIS A 165 -15.51 -0.80 -2.37
N HIS A 166 -14.48 -1.27 -1.64
CA HIS A 166 -14.54 -1.31 -0.18
C HIS A 166 -14.54 0.10 0.45
N PRO A 167 -15.24 0.30 1.57
CA PRO A 167 -15.46 1.64 2.14
C PRO A 167 -14.17 2.41 2.43
N ASP A 168 -13.14 1.72 2.86
CA ASP A 168 -11.83 2.29 3.18
C ASP A 168 -10.98 2.65 1.94
N HIS A 169 -11.53 2.53 0.72
CA HIS A 169 -10.92 2.97 -0.53
C HIS A 169 -11.73 4.06 -1.24
N HIS A 170 -13.05 4.12 -1.03
CA HIS A 170 -13.90 5.05 -1.78
C HIS A 170 -14.66 6.07 -0.92
N GLN A 171 -14.72 5.91 0.43
CA GLN A 171 -15.53 6.79 1.28
C GLN A 171 -15.14 8.25 1.07
N PHE A 172 -16.14 9.15 0.88
CA PHE A 172 -15.99 10.55 0.51
C PHE A 172 -15.40 10.84 -0.89
N SER A 173 -14.96 9.86 -1.67
CA SER A 173 -14.38 10.10 -2.99
C SER A 173 -15.35 10.79 -3.95
N ASN A 174 -16.63 10.44 -3.92
CA ASN A 174 -17.68 11.10 -4.70
C ASN A 174 -17.88 12.57 -4.29
N LYS A 175 -17.82 12.86 -2.98
CA LYS A 175 -17.90 14.23 -2.45
C LYS A 175 -16.66 15.04 -2.87
N LEU A 176 -15.48 14.43 -2.81
CA LEU A 176 -14.22 15.05 -3.23
C LEU A 176 -14.23 15.37 -4.74
N ALA A 177 -14.62 14.41 -5.57
CA ALA A 177 -14.68 14.58 -7.02
C ALA A 177 -15.65 15.72 -7.42
N ARG A 178 -16.81 15.80 -6.78
CA ARG A 178 -17.76 16.93 -6.96
C ARG A 178 -17.14 18.27 -6.53
N HIS A 179 -16.48 18.29 -5.37
CA HIS A 179 -15.86 19.50 -4.83
C HIS A 179 -14.80 20.05 -5.77
N LEU A 180 -13.91 19.17 -6.27
CA LEU A 180 -12.81 19.53 -7.16
C LEU A 180 -13.25 19.62 -8.64
N ARG A 181 -14.44 19.12 -8.99
CA ARG A 181 -14.98 19.03 -10.37
C ARG A 181 -14.08 18.20 -11.29
N ILE A 182 -13.63 17.07 -10.78
CA ILE A 182 -12.77 16.11 -11.50
C ILE A 182 -13.48 14.74 -11.59
N PRO A 183 -13.17 13.93 -12.62
CA PRO A 183 -13.76 12.60 -12.76
C PRO A 183 -13.25 11.62 -11.71
N ILE A 184 -14.01 10.53 -11.55
CA ILE A 184 -13.56 9.31 -10.86
C ILE A 184 -13.24 8.25 -11.91
N ILE A 185 -12.04 7.69 -11.84
CA ILE A 185 -11.58 6.56 -12.64
C ILE A 185 -11.72 5.30 -11.79
N LEU A 186 -12.42 4.28 -12.30
CA LEU A 186 -12.71 3.05 -11.56
C LEU A 186 -13.05 1.92 -12.54
N SER A 187 -13.15 0.67 -12.05
CA SER A 187 -13.68 -0.43 -12.84
C SER A 187 -15.21 -0.37 -12.95
N GLN A 188 -15.76 -0.98 -13.99
CA GLN A 188 -17.21 -1.09 -14.15
C GLN A 188 -17.87 -1.88 -13.02
N ASP A 189 -17.22 -2.95 -12.52
CA ASP A 189 -17.70 -3.73 -11.37
C ASP A 189 -17.76 -2.87 -10.10
N THR A 190 -16.72 -2.10 -9.81
CA THR A 190 -16.70 -1.15 -8.68
C THR A 190 -17.87 -0.16 -8.76
N GLN A 191 -18.12 0.42 -9.94
CA GLN A 191 -19.24 1.33 -10.13
C GLN A 191 -20.58 0.65 -9.84
N GLN A 192 -20.81 -0.54 -10.39
CA GLN A 192 -22.06 -1.29 -10.21
C GLN A 192 -22.32 -1.62 -8.74
N ARG A 193 -21.28 -2.08 -8.00
CA ARG A 193 -21.39 -2.40 -6.57
C ARG A 193 -21.67 -1.17 -5.72
N LEU A 194 -21.02 -0.06 -6.00
CA LEU A 194 -21.26 1.20 -5.28
C LEU A 194 -22.67 1.73 -5.55
N THR A 195 -23.14 1.69 -6.80
CA THR A 195 -24.52 2.07 -7.15
C THR A 195 -25.55 1.14 -6.49
N LEU A 196 -25.31 -0.17 -6.51
CA LEU A 196 -26.21 -1.14 -5.85
C LEU A 196 -26.31 -0.89 -4.34
N LYS A 197 -25.20 -0.53 -3.69
CA LYS A 197 -25.13 -0.36 -2.24
C LYS A 197 -25.63 1.00 -1.77
N TYR A 198 -25.38 2.06 -2.51
CA TYR A 198 -25.62 3.44 -2.06
C TYR A 198 -26.70 4.18 -2.88
N GLY A 199 -27.23 3.59 -3.96
CA GLY A 199 -28.23 4.17 -4.84
C GLY A 199 -27.64 4.80 -6.10
N GLU A 200 -28.51 5.05 -7.09
CA GLU A 200 -28.15 5.63 -8.40
C GLU A 200 -27.58 7.05 -8.29
N ASP A 201 -27.96 7.78 -7.27
CA ASP A 201 -27.51 9.15 -6.98
C ASP A 201 -26.12 9.24 -6.32
N TYR A 202 -25.51 8.08 -5.98
CA TYR A 202 -24.17 8.04 -5.38
C TYR A 202 -23.13 8.81 -6.22
N PHE A 203 -23.20 8.68 -7.53
CA PHE A 203 -22.32 9.37 -8.47
C PHE A 203 -22.97 10.58 -9.15
N GLU A 204 -24.10 11.07 -8.62
CA GLU A 204 -24.76 12.25 -9.19
C GLU A 204 -23.79 13.44 -9.28
N ASN A 205 -23.76 14.10 -10.44
CA ASN A 205 -22.85 15.21 -10.75
C ASN A 205 -21.34 14.87 -10.65
N VAL A 206 -20.98 13.61 -10.85
CA VAL A 206 -19.59 13.13 -10.97
C VAL A 206 -19.41 12.49 -12.34
N GLU A 207 -18.42 12.94 -13.10
CA GLU A 207 -18.00 12.26 -14.33
C GLU A 207 -17.31 10.94 -13.97
N LEU A 208 -17.72 9.83 -14.61
CA LEU A 208 -17.10 8.52 -14.44
C LEU A 208 -16.28 8.14 -15.69
N ARG A 209 -15.08 7.62 -15.48
CA ARG A 209 -14.24 7.04 -16.51
C ARG A 209 -13.92 5.60 -16.13
N PHE A 210 -14.21 4.67 -17.04
CA PHE A 210 -13.96 3.25 -16.78
C PHE A 210 -12.56 2.88 -17.24
N ALA A 211 -11.74 2.46 -16.29
CA ALA A 211 -10.38 1.98 -16.57
C ALA A 211 -10.40 0.50 -16.96
N THR A 212 -9.56 0.15 -17.93
CA THR A 212 -9.39 -1.20 -18.46
C THR A 212 -7.93 -1.65 -18.41
N GLU A 213 -7.70 -2.96 -18.47
CA GLU A 213 -6.35 -3.56 -18.49
C GLU A 213 -5.45 -2.88 -19.53
N ASN A 214 -4.22 -2.54 -19.16
CA ASN A 214 -3.20 -1.87 -19.96
C ASN A 214 -3.46 -0.41 -20.35
N GLU A 215 -4.55 0.21 -19.93
CA GLU A 215 -4.78 1.65 -20.17
C GLU A 215 -3.73 2.50 -19.46
N GLU A 216 -3.12 3.47 -20.17
CA GLU A 216 -2.26 4.49 -19.58
C GLU A 216 -3.14 5.54 -18.89
N VAL A 217 -2.93 5.75 -17.59
CA VAL A 217 -3.70 6.73 -16.80
C VAL A 217 -2.88 7.93 -16.36
N THR A 218 -1.57 7.79 -16.29
CA THR A 218 -0.61 8.86 -15.97
C THR A 218 0.82 8.43 -16.32
N ARG A 219 1.82 9.22 -15.89
CA ARG A 219 3.25 8.89 -16.01
C ARG A 219 3.97 9.07 -14.69
N TRP A 220 5.05 8.32 -14.55
CA TRP A 220 5.96 8.41 -13.42
C TRP A 220 7.42 8.29 -13.93
N HIS A 221 8.25 9.31 -13.68
CA HIS A 221 9.61 9.45 -14.23
C HIS A 221 9.66 9.20 -15.76
N GLY A 222 8.68 9.72 -16.48
CA GLY A 222 8.53 9.56 -17.92
C GLY A 222 8.03 8.19 -18.38
N SER A 223 7.86 7.22 -17.49
CA SER A 223 7.31 5.89 -17.78
C SER A 223 5.79 5.93 -17.71
N SER A 224 5.09 5.37 -18.70
CA SER A 224 3.63 5.25 -18.69
C SER A 224 3.18 4.39 -17.52
N VAL A 225 2.27 4.91 -16.69
CA VAL A 225 1.62 4.16 -15.61
C VAL A 225 0.34 3.55 -16.14
N ARG A 226 0.25 2.22 -16.09
CA ARG A 226 -0.87 1.45 -16.64
C ARG A 226 -1.71 0.80 -15.57
N VAL A 227 -2.96 0.57 -15.95
CA VAL A 227 -3.94 -0.19 -15.17
C VAL A 227 -3.68 -1.68 -15.34
N TYR A 228 -3.77 -2.41 -14.23
CA TYR A 228 -3.74 -3.87 -14.15
C TYR A 228 -5.00 -4.36 -13.47
N GLU A 229 -5.74 -5.25 -14.10
CA GLU A 229 -6.81 -5.98 -13.43
C GLU A 229 -6.18 -7.05 -12.54
N ILE A 230 -6.45 -6.94 -11.22
CA ILE A 230 -5.91 -7.81 -10.19
C ILE A 230 -7.03 -8.39 -9.30
N PRO A 231 -8.04 -9.05 -9.91
CA PRO A 231 -9.19 -9.58 -9.17
C PRO A 231 -8.78 -10.67 -8.17
N GLY A 232 -9.70 -10.96 -7.24
CA GLY A 232 -9.57 -12.05 -6.29
C GLY A 232 -9.91 -11.67 -4.87
N HIS A 233 -9.37 -10.57 -4.33
CA HIS A 233 -9.89 -9.94 -3.12
C HIS A 233 -11.27 -9.30 -3.40
N ASP A 234 -11.38 -8.64 -4.51
CA ASP A 234 -12.56 -8.04 -5.09
C ASP A 234 -12.56 -8.29 -6.60
N ALA A 235 -13.74 -8.49 -7.21
CA ALA A 235 -13.84 -8.81 -8.63
C ALA A 235 -13.42 -7.63 -9.53
N GLY A 236 -13.69 -6.40 -9.11
CA GLY A 236 -13.36 -5.18 -9.83
C GLY A 236 -12.02 -4.55 -9.47
N HIS A 237 -11.17 -5.28 -8.75
CA HIS A 237 -9.93 -4.73 -8.19
C HIS A 237 -8.91 -4.36 -9.26
N LEU A 238 -8.45 -3.11 -9.21
CA LEU A 238 -7.45 -2.53 -10.10
C LEU A 238 -6.15 -2.22 -9.35
N GLY A 239 -5.04 -2.46 -10.02
CA GLY A 239 -3.71 -2.01 -9.62
C GLY A 239 -3.10 -1.05 -10.63
N LEU A 240 -2.00 -0.40 -10.26
CA LEU A 240 -1.25 0.51 -11.13
C LEU A 240 0.24 0.17 -11.09
N ALA A 241 0.89 0.18 -12.25
CA ALA A 241 2.33 0.06 -12.34
C ALA A 241 2.88 0.83 -13.54
N PRO A 242 4.11 1.36 -13.49
CA PRO A 242 4.80 1.88 -14.66
C PRO A 242 5.25 0.74 -15.59
N ASP A 243 5.41 1.03 -16.87
CA ASP A 243 5.94 0.07 -17.87
C ASP A 243 7.30 -0.52 -17.42
N SER A 244 8.07 0.22 -16.63
CA SER A 244 9.34 -0.23 -16.06
C SER A 244 9.20 -1.28 -14.94
N LEU A 245 7.99 -1.46 -14.37
CA LEU A 245 7.73 -2.27 -13.18
C LEU A 245 8.61 -1.90 -11.97
N ALA A 246 9.10 -0.68 -11.89
CA ALA A 246 9.86 -0.18 -10.75
C ALA A 246 9.03 -0.23 -9.45
N TRP A 247 7.72 -0.12 -9.58
CA TRP A 247 6.77 -0.33 -8.49
C TRP A 247 5.44 -0.90 -9.01
N PHE A 248 4.66 -1.48 -8.10
CA PHE A 248 3.31 -1.92 -8.37
C PHE A 248 2.41 -1.57 -7.18
N LEU A 249 1.41 -0.72 -7.39
CA LEU A 249 0.32 -0.51 -6.45
C LEU A 249 -0.64 -1.70 -6.55
N VAL A 250 -0.62 -2.53 -5.53
CA VAL A 250 -1.38 -3.80 -5.50
C VAL A 250 -2.68 -3.69 -4.71
N GLY A 251 -3.03 -2.50 -4.22
CA GLY A 251 -4.25 -2.34 -3.43
C GLY A 251 -4.29 -3.31 -2.24
N ASP A 252 -5.40 -4.01 -2.12
CA ASP A 252 -5.64 -5.05 -1.11
C ASP A 252 -5.38 -6.48 -1.64
N LEU A 253 -4.53 -6.63 -2.67
CA LEU A 253 -4.01 -7.94 -3.03
C LEU A 253 -3.15 -8.52 -1.89
N ILE A 254 -2.36 -7.66 -1.23
CA ILE A 254 -1.68 -7.96 0.04
C ILE A 254 -1.73 -6.73 0.95
N GLN A 255 -1.50 -6.94 2.24
CA GLN A 255 -1.33 -5.87 3.21
C GLN A 255 0.06 -5.91 3.82
N GLY A 256 0.64 -4.74 4.07
CA GLY A 256 1.87 -4.58 4.84
C GLY A 256 1.65 -4.85 6.33
N ILE A 257 0.41 -4.76 6.80
CA ILE A 257 -0.04 -4.98 8.18
C ILE A 257 -1.28 -5.87 8.15
N GLY A 258 -1.26 -6.99 8.85
CA GLY A 258 -2.40 -7.90 8.93
C GLY A 258 -2.49 -8.88 7.76
N THR A 259 -3.69 -9.31 7.45
CA THR A 259 -3.99 -10.33 6.43
C THR A 259 -5.24 -9.92 5.66
N VAL A 260 -5.20 -10.05 4.36
CA VAL A 260 -6.33 -9.78 3.47
C VAL A 260 -7.46 -10.78 3.73
N VAL A 261 -8.70 -10.32 3.70
CA VAL A 261 -9.90 -11.17 3.68
C VAL A 261 -10.31 -11.38 2.23
N ILE A 262 -10.72 -12.59 1.87
CA ILE A 262 -11.28 -12.90 0.56
C ILE A 262 -12.76 -13.24 0.77
N PRO A 263 -13.66 -12.25 0.75
CA PRO A 263 -15.07 -12.47 1.06
C PRO A 263 -15.80 -13.03 -0.14
N SER A 264 -16.59 -14.08 0.05
CA SER A 264 -17.54 -14.55 -0.98
C SER A 264 -18.88 -13.80 -0.79
N PRO A 265 -19.57 -13.40 -1.88
CA PRO A 265 -19.27 -13.62 -3.30
C PRO A 265 -18.43 -12.49 -3.96
N GLU A 266 -17.93 -11.52 -3.22
CA GLU A 266 -17.21 -10.36 -3.75
C GLU A 266 -15.83 -10.73 -4.28
N GLY A 267 -15.14 -11.63 -3.57
CA GLY A 267 -13.87 -12.21 -3.93
C GLY A 267 -13.96 -13.68 -4.31
N ASP A 268 -12.87 -14.22 -4.87
CA ASP A 268 -12.73 -15.64 -5.24
C ASP A 268 -11.31 -16.12 -4.96
N MET A 269 -11.17 -17.17 -4.15
CA MET A 269 -9.85 -17.65 -3.69
C MET A 269 -9.02 -18.26 -4.84
N ALA A 270 -9.62 -18.86 -5.86
CA ALA A 270 -8.89 -19.40 -7.00
C ALA A 270 -8.33 -18.25 -7.85
N THR A 271 -9.15 -17.27 -8.15
CA THR A 271 -8.74 -16.04 -8.85
C THR A 271 -7.66 -15.29 -8.08
N TYR A 272 -7.81 -15.18 -6.75
CA TYR A 272 -6.81 -14.55 -5.89
C TYR A 272 -5.43 -15.23 -5.98
N PHE A 273 -5.38 -16.56 -6.00
CA PHE A 273 -4.12 -17.28 -6.19
C PHE A 273 -3.50 -17.00 -7.56
N SER A 274 -4.30 -17.06 -8.62
CA SER A 274 -3.84 -16.76 -9.98
C SER A 274 -3.32 -15.33 -10.11
N THR A 275 -3.98 -14.37 -9.46
CA THR A 275 -3.55 -12.97 -9.45
C THR A 275 -2.24 -12.79 -8.68
N LEU A 276 -2.07 -13.44 -7.52
CA LEU A 276 -0.78 -13.44 -6.82
C LEU A 276 0.34 -13.99 -7.71
N GLU A 277 0.11 -15.11 -8.41
CA GLU A 277 1.06 -15.70 -9.34
C GLU A 277 1.37 -14.77 -10.52
N LYS A 278 0.35 -14.11 -11.10
CA LYS A 278 0.51 -13.08 -12.15
C LYS A 278 1.46 -11.98 -11.70
N VAL A 279 1.22 -11.38 -10.54
CA VAL A 279 2.03 -10.26 -10.03
C VAL A 279 3.44 -10.72 -9.61
N ILE A 280 3.59 -11.91 -9.03
CA ILE A 280 4.90 -12.50 -8.74
C ILE A 280 5.71 -12.70 -10.04
N ALA A 281 5.07 -13.18 -11.10
CA ALA A 281 5.73 -13.40 -12.40
C ALA A 281 6.16 -12.10 -13.10
N LEU A 282 5.41 -10.99 -12.91
CA LEU A 282 5.79 -9.67 -13.37
C LEU A 282 7.03 -9.13 -12.66
N ASN A 283 7.28 -9.59 -11.44
CA ASN A 283 8.46 -9.29 -10.63
C ASN A 283 8.76 -7.79 -10.45
N PRO A 284 7.80 -6.97 -10.01
CA PRO A 284 8.05 -5.55 -9.74
C PRO A 284 9.10 -5.38 -8.63
N GLU A 285 9.88 -4.28 -8.71
CA GLU A 285 10.94 -4.02 -7.74
C GLU A 285 10.39 -3.60 -6.36
N VAL A 286 9.28 -2.84 -6.35
CA VAL A 286 8.60 -2.36 -5.14
C VAL A 286 7.12 -2.70 -5.22
N ILE A 287 6.58 -3.22 -4.11
CA ILE A 287 5.14 -3.43 -3.92
C ILE A 287 4.61 -2.32 -3.01
N ILE A 288 3.54 -1.67 -3.44
CA ILE A 288 2.84 -0.63 -2.67
C ILE A 288 1.45 -1.17 -2.30
N PRO A 289 1.23 -1.60 -1.04
CA PRO A 289 -0.08 -2.02 -0.57
C PRO A 289 -0.92 -0.81 -0.15
N SER A 290 -2.24 -0.97 -0.11
CA SER A 290 -3.11 0.08 0.43
C SER A 290 -3.01 0.24 1.96
N HIS A 291 -2.49 -0.75 2.67
CA HIS A 291 -2.28 -0.69 4.13
C HIS A 291 -0.86 -1.11 4.51
N GLY A 292 -0.19 -0.25 5.30
CA GLY A 292 1.20 -0.45 5.71
C GLY A 292 2.20 0.33 4.86
N ILE A 293 3.44 -0.12 4.81
CA ILE A 293 4.52 0.57 4.08
C ILE A 293 4.86 -0.14 2.77
N PRO A 294 5.36 0.58 1.75
CA PRO A 294 5.95 -0.03 0.56
C PRO A 294 7.06 -1.02 0.92
N MET A 295 7.15 -2.10 0.15
CA MET A 295 8.09 -3.19 0.40
C MET A 295 8.87 -3.48 -0.87
N ARG A 296 10.17 -3.72 -0.74
CA ARG A 296 11.02 -4.13 -1.86
C ARG A 296 10.80 -5.60 -2.18
N SER A 297 10.84 -5.94 -3.48
CA SER A 297 10.67 -7.27 -4.05
C SER A 297 9.29 -7.90 -3.88
N THR A 298 9.09 -9.03 -4.54
CA THR A 298 7.85 -9.83 -4.48
C THR A 298 7.81 -10.82 -3.29
N HIS A 299 8.78 -10.74 -2.37
CA HIS A 299 8.90 -11.68 -1.24
C HIS A 299 7.58 -11.81 -0.45
N ARG A 300 6.93 -10.67 -0.12
CA ARG A 300 5.68 -10.68 0.63
C ARG A 300 4.54 -11.36 -0.13
N LEU A 301 4.47 -11.21 -1.46
CA LEU A 301 3.50 -11.91 -2.31
C LEU A 301 3.73 -13.42 -2.27
N ILE A 302 5.00 -13.85 -2.40
CA ILE A 302 5.41 -15.26 -2.35
C ILE A 302 5.05 -15.89 -1.00
N GLU A 303 5.38 -15.23 0.11
CA GLU A 303 5.04 -15.71 1.46
C GLU A 303 3.52 -15.73 1.69
N THR A 304 2.79 -14.75 1.16
CA THR A 304 1.33 -14.75 1.23
C THR A 304 0.74 -15.94 0.49
N LEU A 305 1.16 -16.19 -0.74
CA LEU A 305 0.69 -17.35 -1.54
C LEU A 305 1.02 -18.69 -0.84
N LYS A 306 2.24 -18.83 -0.35
CA LYS A 306 2.69 -20.01 0.40
C LYS A 306 1.84 -20.24 1.66
N HIS A 307 1.62 -19.19 2.45
CA HIS A 307 0.78 -19.24 3.65
C HIS A 307 -0.66 -19.65 3.30
N ARG A 308 -1.25 -19.07 2.25
CA ARG A 308 -2.62 -19.38 1.80
C ARG A 308 -2.76 -20.82 1.35
N ARG A 309 -1.80 -21.36 0.58
CA ARG A 309 -1.78 -22.77 0.16
C ARG A 309 -1.63 -23.72 1.35
N ALA A 310 -0.79 -23.39 2.32
CA ALA A 310 -0.68 -24.18 3.55
C ALA A 310 -2.00 -24.17 4.35
N ARG A 311 -2.66 -23.01 4.46
CA ARG A 311 -3.96 -22.88 5.10
C ARG A 311 -5.04 -23.70 4.39
N GLU A 312 -5.08 -23.66 3.06
CA GLU A 312 -5.99 -24.48 2.25
C GLU A 312 -5.81 -25.98 2.50
N SER A 313 -4.55 -26.44 2.56
CA SER A 313 -4.24 -27.84 2.87
C SER A 313 -4.72 -28.25 4.27
N GLN A 314 -4.58 -27.36 5.27
CA GLN A 314 -5.09 -27.60 6.62
C GLN A 314 -6.63 -27.68 6.63
N ILE A 315 -7.32 -26.74 5.98
CA ILE A 315 -8.78 -26.71 5.87
C ILE A 315 -9.28 -27.99 5.17
N LEU A 316 -8.65 -28.38 4.04
CA LEU A 316 -9.00 -29.60 3.32
C LEU A 316 -8.90 -30.87 4.20
N LYS A 317 -7.80 -30.96 4.97
CA LYS A 317 -7.59 -32.09 5.89
C LYS A 317 -8.68 -32.17 6.95
N LEU A 318 -8.98 -31.04 7.61
CA LEU A 318 -10.00 -30.98 8.66
C LEU A 318 -11.41 -31.25 8.10
N SER A 319 -11.75 -30.66 6.96
CA SER A 319 -13.03 -30.92 6.27
C SER A 319 -13.21 -32.38 5.88
N LYS A 320 -12.17 -33.04 5.35
CA LYS A 320 -12.19 -34.48 5.06
C LYS A 320 -12.33 -35.37 6.30
N SER A 321 -11.92 -34.86 7.47
CA SER A 321 -12.09 -35.55 8.77
C SER A 321 -13.47 -35.31 9.38
N GLY A 322 -14.38 -34.62 8.70
CA GLY A 322 -15.76 -34.39 9.13
C GLY A 322 -15.97 -33.19 10.05
N ASN A 323 -14.95 -32.33 10.20
CA ASN A 323 -15.10 -31.11 11.03
C ASN A 323 -16.02 -30.10 10.36
N SER A 324 -16.87 -29.42 11.15
CA SER A 324 -17.65 -28.25 10.73
C SER A 324 -16.77 -27.03 10.47
N LYS A 325 -17.32 -25.98 9.85
CA LYS A 325 -16.59 -24.70 9.62
C LYS A 325 -16.18 -24.06 10.94
N GLU A 326 -17.04 -24.15 11.96
CA GLU A 326 -16.82 -23.63 13.31
C GLU A 326 -15.68 -24.36 14.02
N GLU A 327 -15.66 -25.70 13.91
CA GLU A 327 -14.57 -26.53 14.44
C GLU A 327 -13.24 -26.25 13.74
N ILE A 328 -13.27 -26.01 12.43
CA ILE A 328 -12.09 -25.59 11.63
C ILE A 328 -11.59 -24.22 12.10
N LEU A 329 -12.51 -23.27 12.31
CA LEU A 329 -12.16 -21.94 12.82
C LEU A 329 -11.49 -22.04 14.20
N GLU A 330 -12.09 -22.78 15.13
CA GLU A 330 -11.55 -22.96 16.47
C GLU A 330 -10.15 -23.58 16.46
N GLN A 331 -9.91 -24.57 15.62
CA GLN A 331 -8.62 -25.26 15.57
C GLN A 331 -7.52 -24.42 14.89
N LEU A 332 -7.84 -23.68 13.83
CA LEU A 332 -6.84 -22.96 13.02
C LEU A 332 -6.58 -21.53 13.47
N TYR A 333 -7.46 -20.93 14.28
CA TYR A 333 -7.41 -19.53 14.68
C TYR A 333 -7.48 -19.36 16.21
N GLN A 334 -6.82 -20.24 16.96
CA GLN A 334 -6.73 -20.17 18.41
C GLN A 334 -6.13 -18.83 18.84
N GLY A 335 -6.79 -18.17 19.80
CA GLY A 335 -6.34 -16.87 20.33
C GLY A 335 -6.59 -15.67 19.43
N LEU A 336 -7.31 -15.85 18.30
CA LEU A 336 -7.71 -14.72 17.45
C LEU A 336 -8.70 -13.82 18.22
N ASP A 337 -8.52 -12.50 18.08
CA ASP A 337 -9.47 -11.50 18.61
C ASP A 337 -10.89 -11.85 18.13
N PRO A 338 -11.89 -11.96 19.02
CA PRO A 338 -13.26 -12.29 18.66
C PRO A 338 -13.85 -11.41 17.56
N ARG A 339 -13.43 -10.15 17.44
CA ARG A 339 -13.87 -9.22 16.40
C ARG A 339 -13.41 -9.63 15.00
N LEU A 340 -12.33 -10.41 14.91
CA LEU A 340 -11.75 -10.89 13.65
C LEU A 340 -12.24 -12.30 13.26
N GLN A 341 -12.95 -12.99 14.16
CA GLN A 341 -13.46 -14.35 13.88
C GLN A 341 -14.41 -14.41 12.67
N PRO A 342 -15.35 -13.45 12.45
CA PRO A 342 -16.18 -13.44 11.26
C PRO A 342 -15.35 -13.34 9.95
N LEU A 343 -14.28 -12.58 9.95
CA LEU A 343 -13.39 -12.43 8.80
C LEU A 343 -12.57 -13.71 8.53
N ALA A 344 -12.12 -14.36 9.60
CA ALA A 344 -11.46 -15.67 9.49
C ALA A 344 -12.42 -16.74 8.95
N MET A 345 -13.69 -16.71 9.35
CA MET A 345 -14.73 -17.59 8.82
C MET A 345 -14.95 -17.37 7.32
N GLN A 346 -15.04 -16.12 6.86
CA GLN A 346 -15.14 -15.82 5.42
C GLN A 346 -13.96 -16.40 4.62
N ASN A 347 -12.73 -16.32 5.15
CA ASN A 347 -11.58 -16.93 4.50
C ASN A 347 -11.68 -18.48 4.45
N ILE A 348 -12.19 -19.13 5.51
CA ILE A 348 -12.44 -20.58 5.51
C ILE A 348 -13.47 -20.93 4.44
N GLU A 349 -14.58 -20.20 4.37
CA GLU A 349 -15.64 -20.42 3.40
C GLU A 349 -15.13 -20.27 1.97
N SER A 350 -14.37 -19.24 1.68
CA SER A 350 -13.78 -19.00 0.36
C SER A 350 -12.81 -20.12 -0.06
N HIS A 351 -12.00 -20.65 0.87
CA HIS A 351 -11.17 -21.83 0.61
C HIS A 351 -12.01 -23.09 0.33
N LEU A 352 -13.07 -23.33 1.10
CA LEU A 352 -13.95 -24.48 0.90
C LEU A 352 -14.71 -24.41 -0.43
N GLU A 353 -15.16 -23.23 -0.83
CA GLU A 353 -15.80 -23.00 -2.14
C GLU A 353 -14.85 -23.35 -3.29
N LYS A 354 -13.59 -22.84 -3.24
CA LYS A 354 -12.56 -23.21 -4.21
C LYS A 354 -12.35 -24.72 -4.27
N LEU A 355 -12.14 -25.37 -3.13
CA LEU A 355 -11.91 -26.81 -3.04
C LEU A 355 -13.09 -27.64 -3.54
N ASN A 356 -14.32 -27.13 -3.45
CA ASN A 356 -15.51 -27.81 -3.97
C ASN A 356 -15.65 -27.65 -5.49
N LYS A 357 -15.20 -26.52 -6.06
CA LYS A 357 -15.16 -26.31 -7.52
C LYS A 357 -14.09 -27.16 -8.22
N GLU A 358 -13.08 -27.65 -7.50
CA GLU A 358 -11.96 -28.46 -8.01
C GLU A 358 -12.22 -29.99 -7.94
N LYS A 359 -13.35 -30.43 -7.35
CA LYS A 359 -13.78 -31.84 -7.30
C LYS A 359 -14.56 -32.23 -8.54
#